data_154dd5972c1b5341fab7e5ae3ec21839
#
_entry.id   154dd5972c1b5341fab7e5ae3ec21839
#
_cell.length_a   1.000
_cell.length_b   1.000
_cell.length_c   1.000
_cell.angle_alpha   90.00
_cell.angle_beta   90.00
_cell.angle_gamma   90.00
#
_symmetry.space_group_name_H-M   'P 1'
#
loop_
_entity.id
_entity.type
_entity.pdbx_description
1 polymer ?
#
loop_
_entity_poly.entity_id
_entity_poly.type
_entity_poly.pdbx_seq_one_letter_code
_entity_poly.pdbx_strand_id
1 'polypeptide(L)'
;LLFFCNLYLHYLLFAPVQRRQFQWSEFRLLLWVMPLCIALFVLFPRLPPLWQTDRQHQAQTGLADELSLGGLERLVQNDSLAFRVEFNREKPPQQELYWRAKVFERFNGQDWLPDVLPASAPLSAQQARYHYQLVVEPHFQRSLFSLGQVHQIQGQVRPGSAGLIESYQQISRRFSYGLSSDGEAVAQQNNEEARRNLILRHSNPQASAHAVHLKQQHP
;
A
#
# COMPACT_ATOMS: atom_id res chain seq x y z
N LEU A 1 11.15 31.81 1.74
CA LEU A 1 10.63 32.83 0.81
C LEU A 1 9.24 33.29 1.25
N LEU A 2 8.28 32.41 1.45
CA LEU A 2 6.91 32.75 1.92
C LEU A 2 6.90 33.45 3.27
N PHE A 3 7.79 33.11 4.20
CA PHE A 3 7.92 33.76 5.50
C PHE A 3 8.37 35.22 5.36
N PHE A 4 9.35 35.48 4.52
CA PHE A 4 9.85 36.85 4.27
C PHE A 4 8.83 37.69 3.49
N CYS A 5 8.09 37.11 2.55
CA CYS A 5 6.97 37.78 1.89
C CYS A 5 5.85 38.16 2.87
N ASN A 6 5.52 37.26 3.81
CA ASN A 6 4.51 37.50 4.83
C ASN A 6 4.96 38.60 5.81
N LEU A 7 6.22 38.56 6.24
CA LEU A 7 6.80 39.57 7.12
C LEU A 7 6.84 40.97 6.46
N TYR A 8 7.17 41.02 5.16
CA TYR A 8 7.18 42.25 4.38
C TYR A 8 5.77 42.79 4.14
N LEU A 9 4.82 41.92 3.85
CA LEU A 9 3.39 42.27 3.72
C LEU A 9 2.84 42.79 5.04
N HIS A 10 3.20 42.18 6.16
CA HIS A 10 2.80 42.60 7.50
C HIS A 10 3.39 43.98 7.84
N TYR A 11 4.66 44.21 7.47
CA TYR A 11 5.29 45.53 7.62
C TYR A 11 4.63 46.63 6.78
N LEU A 12 4.21 46.32 5.54
CA LEU A 12 3.48 47.23 4.67
C LEU A 12 2.07 47.57 5.18
N LEU A 13 1.39 46.60 5.81
CA LEU A 13 0.01 46.74 6.33
C LEU A 13 -0.02 47.49 7.66
N PHE A 14 0.99 47.37 8.52
CA PHE A 14 0.98 47.93 9.87
C PHE A 14 1.95 49.15 10.06
N ALA A 15 2.70 49.53 9.03
CA ALA A 15 3.46 50.76 9.08
C ALA A 15 2.51 51.99 9.14
N PRO A 16 2.69 52.94 10.05
CA PRO A 16 1.86 54.12 10.14
C PRO A 16 1.86 54.84 8.80
N VAL A 17 0.66 55.21 8.33
CA VAL A 17 0.46 55.89 7.04
C VAL A 17 1.05 57.32 7.11
N GLN A 18 2.36 57.40 7.17
CA GLN A 18 3.08 58.60 6.82
C GLN A 18 3.29 58.54 5.32
N ARG A 19 2.77 59.52 4.53
CA ARG A 19 2.88 59.58 3.06
C ARG A 19 4.32 59.27 2.64
N ARG A 20 4.60 57.97 2.43
CA ARG A 20 5.86 57.50 1.86
C ARG A 20 5.80 57.89 0.39
N GLN A 21 6.56 58.90 0.02
CA GLN A 21 6.89 59.11 -1.37
C GLN A 21 7.55 57.81 -1.82
N PHE A 22 6.91 57.09 -2.77
CA PHE A 22 7.39 55.88 -3.39
C PHE A 22 8.82 56.17 -3.93
N GLN A 23 9.84 55.76 -3.16
CA GLN A 23 11.21 56.06 -3.52
C GLN A 23 11.67 55.09 -4.60
N TRP A 24 12.10 55.58 -5.72
CA TRP A 24 12.68 54.83 -6.84
C TRP A 24 13.77 53.84 -6.40
N SER A 25 14.39 54.04 -5.24
CA SER A 25 15.33 53.11 -4.61
C SER A 25 14.74 51.74 -4.26
N GLU A 26 13.47 51.68 -3.84
CA GLU A 26 12.81 50.40 -3.51
C GLU A 26 12.50 49.60 -4.78
N PHE A 27 12.15 50.32 -5.86
CA PHE A 27 11.94 49.67 -7.15
C PHE A 27 13.23 49.13 -7.77
N ARG A 28 14.35 49.83 -7.59
CA ARG A 28 15.69 49.34 -8.01
C ARG A 28 16.07 48.06 -7.25
N LEU A 29 15.78 48.02 -5.95
CA LEU A 29 16.10 46.84 -5.13
C LEU A 29 15.27 45.63 -5.59
N LEU A 30 13.98 45.81 -5.90
CA LEU A 30 13.13 44.77 -6.46
C LEU A 30 13.64 44.27 -7.82
N LEU A 31 14.10 45.19 -8.67
CA LEU A 31 14.66 44.86 -9.99
C LEU A 31 15.95 44.02 -9.89
N TRP A 32 16.80 44.26 -8.86
CA TRP A 32 17.99 43.44 -8.61
C TRP A 32 17.72 42.12 -7.96
N VAL A 33 16.69 42.00 -7.12
CA VAL A 33 16.29 40.74 -6.46
C VAL A 33 15.59 39.78 -7.42
N MET A 34 14.86 40.31 -8.41
CA MET A 34 14.12 39.50 -9.39
C MET A 34 15.01 38.49 -10.17
N PRO A 35 16.12 38.89 -10.79
CA PRO A 35 16.99 37.97 -11.51
C PRO A 35 17.63 36.93 -10.56
N LEU A 36 17.93 37.32 -9.31
CA LEU A 36 18.43 36.38 -8.30
C LEU A 36 17.38 35.34 -7.94
N CYS A 37 16.11 35.72 -7.76
CA CYS A 37 15.02 34.80 -7.51
C CYS A 37 14.79 33.84 -8.70
N ILE A 38 14.87 34.35 -9.93
CA ILE A 38 14.73 33.53 -11.14
C ILE A 38 15.93 32.57 -11.24
N ALA A 39 17.14 33.02 -11.01
CA ALA A 39 18.33 32.18 -11.02
C ALA A 39 18.27 31.09 -9.97
N LEU A 40 17.86 31.39 -8.73
CA LEU A 40 17.65 30.42 -7.68
C LEU A 40 16.54 29.43 -8.03
N PHE A 41 15.44 29.88 -8.62
CA PHE A 41 14.34 29.01 -9.04
C PHE A 41 14.74 28.02 -10.14
N VAL A 42 15.61 28.45 -11.07
CA VAL A 42 16.11 27.60 -12.16
C VAL A 42 17.25 26.69 -11.70
N LEU A 43 18.16 27.19 -10.88
CA LEU A 43 19.35 26.45 -10.41
C LEU A 43 19.03 25.47 -9.28
N PHE A 44 18.04 25.80 -8.44
CA PHE A 44 17.70 24.92 -7.33
C PHE A 44 17.04 23.64 -7.86
N PRO A 45 17.65 22.46 -7.63
CA PRO A 45 17.00 21.21 -8.00
C PRO A 45 15.64 21.14 -7.28
N ARG A 46 14.58 20.82 -8.00
CA ARG A 46 13.25 20.58 -7.44
C ARG A 46 13.30 19.31 -6.61
N LEU A 47 13.79 19.44 -5.37
CA LEU A 47 13.73 18.34 -4.41
C LEU A 47 12.27 17.97 -4.18
N PRO A 48 11.91 16.67 -4.22
CA PRO A 48 10.58 16.24 -3.84
C PRO A 48 10.30 16.74 -2.42
N PRO A 49 9.04 17.10 -2.10
CA PRO A 49 8.69 17.62 -0.80
C PRO A 49 9.08 16.60 0.29
N LEU A 50 9.90 17.04 1.26
CA LEU A 50 10.41 16.22 2.36
C LEU A 50 9.31 15.68 3.29
N TRP A 51 8.06 16.17 3.13
CA TRP A 51 6.88 15.72 3.85
C TRP A 51 6.04 14.69 3.08
N GLN A 52 6.49 14.16 1.95
CA GLN A 52 5.86 13.00 1.36
C GLN A 52 6.06 11.81 2.31
N THR A 53 5.06 11.59 3.13
CA THR A 53 5.01 10.44 4.01
C THR A 53 4.87 9.16 3.18
N ASP A 54 5.44 8.06 3.65
CA ASP A 54 5.36 6.73 3.03
C ASP A 54 3.93 6.29 2.66
N ARG A 55 2.91 6.90 3.28
CA ARG A 55 1.49 6.68 2.96
C ARG A 55 1.12 7.03 1.51
N GLN A 56 1.77 8.01 0.87
CA GLN A 56 1.52 8.32 -0.54
C GLN A 56 2.09 7.25 -1.48
N HIS A 57 3.21 6.64 -1.12
CA HIS A 57 3.78 5.54 -1.89
C HIS A 57 2.94 4.25 -1.72
N GLN A 58 2.37 4.00 -0.55
CA GLN A 58 1.47 2.87 -0.30
C GLN A 58 0.17 2.98 -1.12
N ALA A 59 -0.38 4.18 -1.26
CA ALA A 59 -1.57 4.41 -2.08
C ALA A 59 -1.31 4.27 -3.59
N GLN A 60 -0.07 4.49 -4.05
CA GLN A 60 0.29 4.34 -5.47
C GLN A 60 0.47 2.88 -5.90
N THR A 61 0.71 1.96 -4.97
CA THR A 61 1.09 0.58 -5.30
C THR A 61 -0.06 -0.43 -5.26
N GLY A 62 -1.28 -0.02 -4.95
CA GLY A 62 -2.44 -0.93 -4.88
C GLY A 62 -2.41 -1.91 -3.71
N LEU A 63 -1.38 -1.89 -2.84
CA LEU A 63 -1.27 -2.72 -1.64
C LEU A 63 -1.37 -1.83 -0.40
N ALA A 64 -2.52 -1.79 0.25
CA ALA A 64 -2.70 -1.09 1.52
C ALA A 64 -2.32 -2.01 2.70
N ASP A 65 -1.88 -1.41 3.83
CA ASP A 65 -1.63 -2.15 5.08
C ASP A 65 -2.91 -2.39 5.87
N GLU A 66 -3.95 -1.64 5.57
CA GLU A 66 -5.29 -1.75 6.15
C GLU A 66 -6.34 -1.60 5.05
N LEU A 67 -7.46 -2.25 5.19
CA LEU A 67 -8.57 -2.15 4.26
C LEU A 67 -9.68 -1.32 4.91
N SER A 68 -9.79 -0.06 4.50
CA SER A 68 -10.88 0.84 4.88
C SER A 68 -11.90 0.99 3.75
N LEU A 69 -13.17 1.18 4.11
CA LEU A 69 -14.25 1.33 3.11
C LEU A 69 -14.02 2.51 2.15
N GLY A 70 -13.44 3.63 2.63
CA GLY A 70 -13.12 4.79 1.78
C GLY A 70 -11.76 4.71 1.07
N GLY A 71 -10.89 3.78 1.46
CA GLY A 71 -9.57 3.55 0.85
C GLY A 71 -9.62 2.71 -0.42
N LEU A 72 -10.61 1.82 -0.51
CA LEU A 72 -10.74 0.84 -1.60
C LEU A 72 -10.91 1.52 -2.97
N GLU A 73 -11.67 2.59 -3.05
CA GLU A 73 -11.92 3.32 -4.30
C GLU A 73 -10.63 3.83 -4.96
N ARG A 74 -9.70 4.34 -4.17
CA ARG A 74 -8.40 4.82 -4.68
C ARG A 74 -7.49 3.70 -5.16
N LEU A 75 -7.57 2.51 -4.55
CA LEU A 75 -6.79 1.35 -4.95
C LEU A 75 -7.26 0.76 -6.28
N VAL A 76 -8.55 0.77 -6.54
CA VAL A 76 -9.15 0.26 -7.78
C VAL A 76 -8.82 1.14 -9.00
N GLN A 77 -8.55 2.43 -8.80
CA GLN A 77 -8.24 3.38 -9.88
C GLN A 77 -6.77 3.35 -10.35
N ASN A 78 -5.94 2.50 -9.75
CA ASN A 78 -4.52 2.44 -10.10
C ASN A 78 -4.25 1.35 -11.17
N ASP A 79 -4.06 1.76 -12.40
CA ASP A 79 -3.75 0.90 -13.56
C ASP A 79 -2.24 0.62 -13.72
N SER A 80 -1.41 0.98 -12.74
CA SER A 80 0.02 0.71 -12.83
C SER A 80 0.33 -0.78 -12.78
N LEU A 81 1.37 -1.19 -13.50
CA LEU A 81 1.82 -2.58 -13.49
C LEU A 81 2.30 -2.97 -12.09
N ALA A 82 1.64 -3.96 -11.47
CA ALA A 82 2.03 -4.47 -10.16
C ALA A 82 3.15 -5.51 -10.26
N PHE A 83 3.01 -6.48 -11.15
CA PHE A 83 3.99 -7.55 -11.35
C PHE A 83 3.85 -8.21 -12.72
N ARG A 84 4.88 -8.98 -13.09
CA ARG A 84 4.90 -9.88 -14.26
C ARG A 84 5.13 -11.30 -13.80
N VAL A 85 4.55 -12.26 -14.51
CA VAL A 85 4.69 -13.68 -14.24
C VAL A 85 5.15 -14.41 -15.48
N GLU A 86 6.09 -15.31 -15.32
CA GLU A 86 6.53 -16.27 -16.34
C GLU A 86 6.33 -17.69 -15.79
N PHE A 87 5.49 -18.48 -16.46
CA PHE A 87 5.27 -19.89 -16.14
C PHE A 87 6.27 -20.76 -16.84
N ASN A 88 6.90 -21.69 -16.11
CA ASN A 88 7.92 -22.59 -16.69
C ASN A 88 7.32 -23.63 -17.65
N ARG A 89 6.02 -23.87 -17.53
CA ARG A 89 5.26 -24.83 -18.35
C ARG A 89 3.94 -24.20 -18.77
N GLU A 90 2.88 -24.98 -18.77
CA GLU A 90 1.54 -24.52 -19.12
C GLU A 90 1.02 -23.43 -18.16
N LYS A 91 0.45 -22.39 -18.73
CA LYS A 91 -0.21 -21.33 -17.98
C LYS A 91 -1.55 -21.84 -17.45
N PRO A 92 -1.90 -21.58 -16.17
CA PRO A 92 -3.21 -21.88 -15.65
C PRO A 92 -4.33 -21.20 -16.42
N PRO A 93 -5.52 -21.79 -16.49
CA PRO A 93 -6.71 -21.13 -17.03
C PRO A 93 -7.03 -19.86 -16.23
N GLN A 94 -7.67 -18.90 -16.88
CA GLN A 94 -7.95 -17.57 -16.28
C GLN A 94 -8.70 -17.65 -14.95
N GLN A 95 -9.53 -18.66 -14.78
CA GLN A 95 -10.33 -18.89 -13.56
C GLN A 95 -9.47 -19.28 -12.35
N GLU A 96 -8.32 -19.90 -12.57
CA GLU A 96 -7.36 -20.30 -11.53
C GLU A 96 -6.35 -19.21 -11.20
N LEU A 97 -6.30 -18.11 -11.98
CA LEU A 97 -5.34 -17.00 -11.78
C LEU A 97 -5.79 -16.05 -10.67
N TYR A 98 -5.99 -16.56 -9.47
CA TYR A 98 -6.30 -15.77 -8.30
C TYR A 98 -5.05 -15.47 -7.48
N TRP A 99 -4.53 -14.26 -7.64
CA TRP A 99 -3.31 -13.80 -6.98
C TRP A 99 -3.59 -13.24 -5.58
N ARG A 100 -2.89 -13.75 -4.58
CA ARG A 100 -3.00 -13.32 -3.20
C ARG A 100 -1.71 -12.61 -2.78
N ALA A 101 -1.85 -11.46 -2.11
CA ALA A 101 -0.72 -10.73 -1.53
C ALA A 101 -0.93 -10.41 -0.06
N LYS A 102 -2.19 -10.19 0.35
CA LYS A 102 -2.58 -9.89 1.73
C LYS A 102 -3.89 -10.58 2.11
N VAL A 103 -4.01 -10.90 3.38
CA VAL A 103 -5.25 -11.37 4.01
C VAL A 103 -5.52 -10.48 5.22
N PHE A 104 -6.74 -9.99 5.32
CA PHE A 104 -7.20 -9.16 6.42
C PHE A 104 -8.16 -9.99 7.27
N GLU A 105 -7.78 -10.27 8.50
CA GLU A 105 -8.50 -11.21 9.39
C GLU A 105 -9.11 -10.51 10.59
N ARG A 106 -8.63 -9.32 10.93
CA ARG A 106 -9.04 -8.61 12.14
C ARG A 106 -9.75 -7.31 11.80
N PHE A 107 -11.00 -7.20 12.24
CA PHE A 107 -11.77 -5.95 12.16
C PHE A 107 -11.68 -5.16 13.47
N ASN A 108 -11.28 -3.88 13.41
CA ASN A 108 -11.14 -3.01 14.58
C ASN A 108 -12.42 -2.19 14.87
N GLY A 109 -13.46 -2.30 14.03
CA GLY A 109 -14.69 -1.52 14.07
C GLY A 109 -14.80 -0.51 12.92
N GLN A 110 -13.70 -0.19 12.25
CA GLN A 110 -13.64 0.74 11.12
C GLN A 110 -12.88 0.12 9.95
N ASP A 111 -11.73 -0.50 10.22
CA ASP A 111 -10.82 -1.02 9.21
C ASP A 111 -10.54 -2.52 9.44
N TRP A 112 -10.26 -3.21 8.34
CA TRP A 112 -9.75 -4.56 8.36
C TRP A 112 -8.22 -4.53 8.38
N LEU A 113 -7.63 -5.24 9.32
CA LEU A 113 -6.19 -5.31 9.56
C LEU A 113 -5.68 -6.74 9.32
N PRO A 114 -4.43 -6.90 8.85
CA PRO A 114 -3.81 -8.21 8.82
C PRO A 114 -3.58 -8.69 10.25
N ASP A 115 -3.79 -9.99 10.51
CA ASP A 115 -3.36 -10.60 11.75
C ASP A 115 -1.90 -11.06 11.63
N VAL A 116 -1.11 -10.83 12.67
CA VAL A 116 0.28 -11.29 12.71
C VAL A 116 0.28 -12.71 13.26
N LEU A 117 0.04 -13.66 12.38
CA LEU A 117 0.15 -15.08 12.73
C LEU A 117 1.60 -15.56 12.56
N PRO A 118 2.03 -16.56 13.32
CA PRO A 118 3.31 -17.22 13.04
C PRO A 118 3.29 -17.79 11.62
N ALA A 119 4.46 -17.83 10.99
CA ALA A 119 4.63 -18.42 9.67
C ALA A 119 4.01 -19.82 9.64
N SER A 120 3.28 -20.15 8.60
CA SER A 120 2.70 -21.47 8.40
C SER A 120 3.82 -22.55 8.33
N ALA A 121 3.44 -23.79 8.65
CA ALA A 121 4.34 -24.93 8.62
C ALA A 121 5.10 -25.07 7.29
N PRO A 122 6.25 -25.75 7.27
CA PRO A 122 7.06 -25.91 6.07
C PRO A 122 6.23 -26.54 4.94
N LEU A 123 6.40 -25.94 3.77
CA LEU A 123 5.65 -26.26 2.57
C LEU A 123 6.02 -27.67 2.06
N SER A 124 5.03 -28.48 1.71
CA SER A 124 5.25 -29.81 1.15
C SER A 124 5.50 -29.72 -0.36
N ALA A 125 6.59 -30.32 -0.83
CA ALA A 125 6.97 -30.32 -2.24
C ALA A 125 6.10 -31.22 -3.14
N GLN A 126 5.22 -32.05 -2.58
CA GLN A 126 4.61 -33.17 -3.29
C GLN A 126 3.42 -32.81 -4.20
N GLN A 127 2.85 -31.59 -4.13
CA GLN A 127 1.60 -31.24 -4.83
C GLN A 127 1.69 -30.03 -5.75
N ALA A 128 2.90 -29.51 -6.03
CA ALA A 128 3.05 -28.35 -6.88
C ALA A 128 2.70 -28.66 -8.33
N ARG A 129 1.61 -28.08 -8.82
CA ARG A 129 1.16 -28.18 -10.21
C ARG A 129 1.81 -27.13 -11.11
N TYR A 130 1.99 -25.91 -10.59
CA TYR A 130 2.51 -24.77 -11.31
C TYR A 130 3.84 -24.32 -10.76
N HIS A 131 4.79 -24.05 -11.67
CA HIS A 131 6.10 -23.50 -11.37
C HIS A 131 6.24 -22.19 -12.15
N TYR A 132 6.51 -21.10 -11.46
CA TYR A 132 6.55 -19.80 -12.10
C TYR A 132 7.51 -18.84 -11.40
N GLN A 133 7.97 -17.85 -12.15
CA GLN A 133 8.77 -16.74 -11.65
C GLN A 133 7.96 -15.45 -11.70
N LEU A 134 8.12 -14.64 -10.66
CA LEU A 134 7.49 -13.31 -10.59
C LEU A 134 8.57 -12.24 -10.57
N VAL A 135 8.26 -11.15 -11.25
CA VAL A 135 9.01 -9.89 -11.17
C VAL A 135 8.04 -8.82 -10.69
N VAL A 136 8.23 -8.35 -9.45
CA VAL A 136 7.34 -7.38 -8.80
C VAL A 136 7.94 -5.99 -8.92
N GLU A 137 7.10 -5.01 -9.24
CA GLU A 137 7.50 -3.61 -9.26
C GLU A 137 7.61 -3.05 -7.81
N PRO A 138 8.38 -1.99 -7.57
CA PRO A 138 8.56 -1.43 -6.22
C PRO A 138 7.23 -1.01 -5.60
N HIS A 139 6.94 -1.50 -4.40
CA HIS A 139 5.71 -1.16 -3.66
C HIS A 139 5.96 -0.85 -2.18
N PHE A 140 7.22 -0.82 -1.73
CA PHE A 140 7.65 -0.43 -0.39
C PHE A 140 7.08 -1.26 0.76
N GLN A 141 6.56 -2.46 0.46
CA GLN A 141 6.06 -3.42 1.45
C GLN A 141 6.83 -4.73 1.36
N ARG A 142 6.58 -5.63 2.29
CA ARG A 142 7.19 -6.98 2.32
C ARG A 142 6.30 -8.05 1.69
N SER A 143 5.01 -7.79 1.57
CA SER A 143 4.03 -8.73 1.02
C SER A 143 4.31 -9.01 -0.44
N LEU A 144 4.26 -10.27 -0.83
CA LEU A 144 4.53 -10.74 -2.18
C LEU A 144 3.30 -11.48 -2.73
N PHE A 145 3.19 -11.52 -4.05
CA PHE A 145 2.08 -12.17 -4.73
C PHE A 145 2.33 -13.69 -4.84
N SER A 146 1.31 -14.48 -4.61
CA SER A 146 1.32 -15.94 -4.81
C SER A 146 0.03 -16.42 -5.45
N LEU A 147 0.12 -17.49 -6.22
CA LEU A 147 -1.01 -18.17 -6.83
C LEU A 147 -1.36 -19.41 -5.99
N GLY A 148 -2.57 -19.47 -5.44
CA GLY A 148 -3.00 -20.60 -4.63
C GLY A 148 -2.13 -20.89 -3.41
N GLN A 149 -2.06 -22.16 -3.01
CA GLN A 149 -1.22 -22.62 -1.92
C GLN A 149 0.21 -22.86 -2.42
N VAL A 150 1.18 -22.23 -1.77
CA VAL A 150 2.59 -22.34 -2.14
C VAL A 150 3.24 -23.51 -1.44
N HIS A 151 3.98 -24.33 -2.21
CA HIS A 151 4.69 -25.53 -1.73
C HIS A 151 6.20 -25.35 -1.72
N GLN A 152 6.75 -24.58 -2.66
CA GLN A 152 8.18 -24.29 -2.73
C GLN A 152 8.41 -22.81 -3.01
N ILE A 153 9.48 -22.32 -2.44
CA ILE A 153 9.93 -20.93 -2.58
C ILE A 153 11.37 -20.90 -3.05
N GLN A 154 11.70 -19.97 -3.96
CA GLN A 154 13.04 -19.73 -4.46
C GLN A 154 13.37 -18.24 -4.40
N GLY A 155 14.56 -17.91 -3.91
CA GLY A 155 15.01 -16.53 -3.75
C GLY A 155 15.00 -16.05 -2.30
N GLN A 156 15.14 -14.74 -2.12
CA GLN A 156 15.20 -14.11 -0.79
C GLN A 156 13.78 -13.81 -0.24
N VAL A 157 13.00 -14.86 -0.08
CA VAL A 157 11.61 -14.81 0.38
C VAL A 157 11.38 -15.85 1.46
N ARG A 158 10.34 -15.66 2.26
CA ARG A 158 9.97 -16.52 3.38
C ARG A 158 8.46 -16.76 3.42
N PRO A 159 8.00 -17.83 4.02
CA PRO A 159 6.59 -17.99 4.37
C PRO A 159 6.18 -16.88 5.36
N GLY A 160 5.04 -16.27 5.12
CA GLY A 160 4.38 -15.30 5.99
C GLY A 160 3.17 -15.90 6.69
N SER A 161 2.32 -15.05 7.26
CA SER A 161 1.05 -15.44 7.86
C SER A 161 0.03 -15.88 6.81
N ALA A 162 -0.96 -16.69 7.21
CA ALA A 162 -2.09 -17.14 6.38
C ALA A 162 -1.67 -17.77 5.02
N GLY A 163 -0.53 -18.45 4.96
CA GLY A 163 0.00 -19.06 3.73
C GLY A 163 0.46 -18.06 2.67
N LEU A 164 0.67 -16.80 3.05
CA LEU A 164 1.24 -15.78 2.19
C LEU A 164 2.75 -15.88 2.11
N ILE A 165 3.34 -15.15 1.19
CA ILE A 165 4.79 -15.05 0.99
C ILE A 165 5.24 -13.62 1.28
N GLU A 166 6.38 -13.50 1.93
CA GLU A 166 6.97 -12.22 2.29
C GLU A 166 8.44 -12.15 1.86
N SER A 167 8.89 -10.95 1.55
CA SER A 167 10.32 -10.63 1.42
C SER A 167 10.93 -10.33 2.79
N TYR A 168 12.21 -10.61 2.96
CA TYR A 168 12.97 -10.19 4.16
C TYR A 168 13.07 -8.67 4.31
N GLN A 169 13.04 -7.94 3.19
CA GLN A 169 13.13 -6.47 3.15
C GLN A 169 11.96 -5.86 2.39
N GLN A 170 11.74 -4.57 2.58
CA GLN A 170 10.77 -3.81 1.77
C GLN A 170 11.20 -3.77 0.30
N ILE A 171 10.25 -3.92 -0.60
CA ILE A 171 10.48 -3.94 -2.05
C ILE A 171 10.59 -2.49 -2.56
N SER A 172 11.77 -1.90 -2.44
CA SER A 172 12.08 -0.55 -2.92
C SER A 172 12.58 -0.50 -4.37
N ARG A 173 12.87 -1.64 -4.96
CA ARG A 173 13.29 -1.83 -6.36
C ARG A 173 12.65 -3.08 -6.93
N ARG A 174 12.69 -3.22 -8.25
CA ARG A 174 12.20 -4.43 -8.92
C ARG A 174 12.82 -5.68 -8.30
N PHE A 175 11.97 -6.63 -7.93
CA PHE A 175 12.35 -7.82 -7.18
C PHE A 175 11.83 -9.09 -7.87
N SER A 176 12.70 -10.11 -8.01
CA SER A 176 12.35 -11.38 -8.64
C SER A 176 12.43 -12.54 -7.65
N TYR A 177 11.48 -13.46 -7.73
CA TYR A 177 11.42 -14.69 -6.94
C TYR A 177 10.67 -15.79 -7.68
N GLY A 178 10.92 -17.04 -7.32
CA GLY A 178 10.25 -18.20 -7.89
C GLY A 178 9.34 -18.89 -6.88
N LEU A 179 8.21 -19.40 -7.34
CA LEU A 179 7.25 -20.15 -6.54
C LEU A 179 6.80 -21.41 -7.26
N SER A 180 6.40 -22.40 -6.45
CA SER A 180 5.69 -23.58 -6.93
C SER A 180 4.42 -23.77 -6.11
N SER A 181 3.27 -23.90 -6.76
CA SER A 181 1.95 -23.95 -6.12
C SER A 181 1.00 -24.91 -6.84
N ASP A 182 -0.15 -25.17 -6.24
CA ASP A 182 -1.21 -26.00 -6.81
C ASP A 182 -2.29 -25.21 -7.56
N GLY A 183 -2.34 -23.89 -7.41
CA GLY A 183 -3.37 -23.02 -8.00
C GLY A 183 -4.68 -23.01 -7.21
N GLU A 184 -4.86 -23.91 -6.27
CA GLU A 184 -6.08 -23.96 -5.44
C GLU A 184 -5.97 -22.98 -4.27
N ALA A 185 -6.96 -22.13 -4.12
CA ALA A 185 -7.05 -21.16 -3.02
C ALA A 185 -7.60 -21.82 -1.74
N VAL A 186 -7.12 -22.98 -1.38
CA VAL A 186 -7.57 -23.64 -0.15
C VAL A 186 -6.80 -23.07 1.03
N ALA A 187 -7.38 -22.08 1.66
CA ALA A 187 -7.02 -21.78 3.04
C ALA A 187 -7.50 -22.94 3.92
N GLN A 188 -6.64 -23.89 4.22
CA GLN A 188 -6.88 -24.79 5.35
C GLN A 188 -6.83 -23.94 6.62
N GLN A 189 -7.97 -23.40 7.02
CA GLN A 189 -8.08 -22.72 8.30
C GLN A 189 -7.94 -23.74 9.42
N ASN A 190 -6.99 -23.53 10.29
CA ASN A 190 -6.95 -24.22 11.57
C ASN A 190 -8.21 -23.82 12.37
N ASN A 191 -8.76 -24.75 13.18
CA ASN A 191 -9.95 -24.50 14.00
C ASN A 191 -9.78 -23.26 14.93
N GLU A 192 -8.57 -22.95 15.37
CA GLU A 192 -8.29 -21.78 16.18
C GLU A 192 -8.35 -20.47 15.35
N GLU A 193 -7.89 -20.49 14.10
CA GLU A 193 -8.00 -19.37 13.18
C GLU A 193 -9.47 -19.09 12.85
N ALA A 194 -10.22 -20.14 12.54
CA ALA A 194 -11.66 -20.05 12.28
C ALA A 194 -12.42 -19.44 13.48
N ARG A 195 -12.11 -19.87 14.71
CA ARG A 195 -12.71 -19.31 15.92
C ARG A 195 -12.38 -17.84 16.12
N ARG A 196 -11.12 -17.43 15.86
CA ARG A 196 -10.70 -16.01 15.98
C ARG A 196 -11.40 -15.12 14.95
N ASN A 197 -11.52 -15.58 13.72
CA ASN A 197 -12.16 -14.85 12.63
C ASN A 197 -13.67 -14.67 12.84
N LEU A 198 -14.28 -15.50 13.68
CA LEU A 198 -15.68 -15.40 14.09
C LEU A 198 -15.91 -14.48 15.30
N ILE A 199 -14.85 -13.95 15.93
CA ILE A 199 -14.99 -13.04 17.07
C ILE A 199 -15.42 -11.65 16.58
N LEU A 200 -16.66 -11.31 16.78
CA LEU A 200 -17.20 -9.97 16.54
C LEU A 200 -16.90 -9.07 17.75
N ARG A 201 -15.99 -8.14 17.60
CA ARG A 201 -15.66 -7.17 18.67
C ARG A 201 -16.72 -6.07 18.83
N HIS A 202 -17.52 -5.84 17.80
CA HIS A 202 -18.61 -4.87 17.80
C HIS A 202 -19.89 -5.60 17.39
N SER A 203 -20.89 -5.60 18.25
CA SER A 203 -22.19 -6.18 17.94
C SER A 203 -23.02 -5.20 17.10
N ASN A 204 -23.44 -5.64 15.93
CA ASN A 204 -24.51 -4.98 15.20
C ASN A 204 -25.82 -5.78 15.48
N PRO A 205 -26.75 -5.21 16.29
CA PRO A 205 -27.96 -5.94 16.68
C PRO A 205 -28.82 -6.38 15.49
N GLN A 206 -28.90 -5.56 14.45
CA GLN A 206 -29.67 -5.87 13.24
C GLN A 206 -29.04 -7.03 12.44
N ALA A 207 -27.71 -7.02 12.26
CA ALA A 207 -27.00 -8.11 11.60
C ALA A 207 -27.11 -9.42 12.40
N SER A 208 -27.01 -9.35 13.73
CA SER A 208 -27.16 -10.51 14.61
C SER A 208 -28.58 -11.11 14.54
N ALA A 209 -29.61 -10.28 14.56
CA ALA A 209 -30.99 -10.74 14.40
C ALA A 209 -31.21 -11.40 13.03
N HIS A 210 -30.68 -10.83 11.96
CA HIS A 210 -30.75 -11.40 10.62
C HIS A 210 -30.00 -12.72 10.52
N ALA A 211 -28.83 -12.85 11.11
CA ALA A 211 -28.04 -14.08 11.14
C ALA A 211 -28.79 -15.23 11.87
N VAL A 212 -29.46 -14.94 12.99
CA VAL A 212 -30.31 -15.91 13.70
C VAL A 212 -31.45 -16.38 12.81
N HIS A 213 -32.11 -15.47 12.12
CA HIS A 213 -33.19 -15.81 11.18
C HIS A 213 -32.69 -16.71 10.03
N LEU A 214 -31.55 -16.39 9.42
CA LEU A 214 -30.93 -17.21 8.36
C LEU A 214 -30.58 -18.63 8.86
N LYS A 215 -30.03 -18.74 10.07
CA LYS A 215 -29.67 -20.02 10.67
C LYS A 215 -30.89 -20.91 10.94
N GLN A 216 -32.06 -20.31 11.17
CA GLN A 216 -33.31 -21.06 11.31
C GLN A 216 -33.85 -21.57 9.98
N GLN A 217 -33.57 -20.85 8.88
CA GLN A 217 -34.01 -21.25 7.54
C GLN A 217 -33.07 -22.28 6.87
N HIS A 218 -31.79 -22.27 7.26
CA HIS A 218 -30.74 -23.14 6.72
C HIS A 218 -29.96 -23.79 7.87
N PRO A 219 -30.51 -24.83 8.51
CA PRO A 219 -29.93 -25.53 9.66
C PRO A 219 -28.64 -26.30 9.30
#